data_09c4e140079e7dd975c1a7500b61fa17
#
_entry.id   09c4e140079e7dd975c1a7500b61fa17
#
_cell.length_a   1.000
_cell.length_b   1.000
_cell.length_c   1.000
_cell.angle_alpha   90.00
_cell.angle_beta   90.00
_cell.angle_gamma   90.00
#
_symmetry.space_group_name_H-M   'P 1'
#
loop_
_entity.id
_entity.type
_entity.pdbx_description
1 polymer ?
#
loop_
_entity_poly.entity_id
_entity_poly.type
_entity_poly.pdbx_seq_one_letter_code
_entity_poly.pdbx_strand_id
1 'polypeptide(L)'
;AKLVGTFKPTDVVQNMVLSQDVAEKVAPEKSFTVQMVGVLGQEGYDKEELRHNLEDAVKDLVVVQVNSGEEYAGQAAGFIDQMLSILYGLLALAVIIAVLGIVNTLTLGVIERRQEIGMLRAVGTQRRQIRTMITLESVQIALFGAVMGILIGLGLGWSFIKILGDEGLDSAQIPWAMVLIMLVGSALVGIIAAVWPSHRAAKTPPLEAIAD
;
A
#
# COMPACT_ATOMS: atom_id res chain seq x y z
N ALA A 1 37.58 -23.28 11.62
CA ALA A 1 37.42 -22.29 10.54
C ALA A 1 37.91 -20.92 11.02
N LYS A 2 38.58 -20.15 10.16
CA LYS A 2 39.07 -18.82 10.49
C LYS A 2 38.15 -17.81 9.79
N LEU A 3 37.66 -16.81 10.52
CA LEU A 3 36.90 -15.70 9.93
C LEU A 3 37.84 -14.91 9.01
N VAL A 4 37.51 -14.81 7.72
CA VAL A 4 38.34 -14.17 6.70
C VAL A 4 37.87 -12.75 6.40
N GLY A 5 36.61 -12.46 6.62
CA GLY A 5 36.03 -11.14 6.40
C GLY A 5 34.56 -11.06 6.81
N THR A 6 34.04 -9.87 6.80
CA THR A 6 32.61 -9.59 6.97
C THR A 6 32.08 -8.89 5.72
N PHE A 7 30.84 -9.14 5.37
CA PHE A 7 30.16 -8.50 4.23
C PHE A 7 28.78 -8.01 4.66
N LYS A 8 28.22 -7.07 3.93
CA LYS A 8 26.83 -6.69 4.11
C LYS A 8 25.95 -7.73 3.42
N PRO A 9 24.91 -8.25 4.08
CA PRO A 9 23.97 -9.16 3.45
C PRO A 9 23.36 -8.52 2.19
N THR A 10 23.15 -9.36 1.18
CA THR A 10 22.43 -9.00 -0.05
C THR A 10 21.30 -9.98 -0.24
N ASP A 11 20.38 -9.70 -1.17
CA ASP A 11 19.25 -10.60 -1.47
C ASP A 11 19.70 -11.99 -1.93
N VAL A 12 20.92 -12.09 -2.46
CA VAL A 12 21.52 -13.34 -2.97
C VAL A 12 22.41 -14.01 -1.93
N VAL A 13 23.15 -13.21 -1.14
CA VAL A 13 24.12 -13.70 -0.16
C VAL A 13 23.69 -13.23 1.22
N GLN A 14 23.07 -14.15 1.97
CA GLN A 14 22.59 -13.90 3.33
C GLN A 14 23.62 -14.43 4.36
N ASN A 15 23.46 -14.14 5.57
CA ASN A 15 24.08 -14.60 6.81
C ASN A 15 25.54 -15.12 6.80
N MET A 16 25.92 -16.07 5.96
CA MET A 16 27.25 -16.70 6.03
C MET A 16 27.69 -17.26 4.68
N VAL A 17 28.93 -16.96 4.31
CA VAL A 17 29.60 -17.54 3.13
C VAL A 17 30.72 -18.48 3.61
N LEU A 18 30.70 -19.70 3.15
CA LEU A 18 31.74 -20.70 3.41
C LEU A 18 32.44 -21.07 2.11
N SER A 19 33.74 -21.30 2.17
CA SER A 19 34.43 -21.96 1.05
C SER A 19 33.94 -23.41 0.93
N GLN A 20 33.99 -23.95 -0.28
CA GLN A 20 33.54 -25.34 -0.55
C GLN A 20 34.24 -26.35 0.37
N ASP A 21 35.57 -26.19 0.57
CA ASP A 21 36.34 -27.07 1.45
C ASP A 21 35.88 -27.05 2.92
N VAL A 22 35.35 -25.92 3.38
CA VAL A 22 34.83 -25.77 4.74
C VAL A 22 33.39 -26.32 4.80
N ALA A 23 32.62 -26.07 3.79
CA ALA A 23 31.24 -26.55 3.69
C ALA A 23 31.18 -28.08 3.69
N GLU A 24 32.03 -28.74 2.91
CA GLU A 24 32.14 -30.22 2.86
C GLU A 24 32.55 -30.84 4.20
N LYS A 25 33.34 -30.13 5.03
CA LYS A 25 33.75 -30.58 6.36
C LYS A 25 32.68 -30.40 7.43
N VAL A 26 31.77 -29.44 7.26
CA VAL A 26 30.78 -29.07 8.27
C VAL A 26 29.47 -29.83 8.06
N ALA A 27 29.14 -30.16 6.82
CA ALA A 27 27.89 -30.84 6.49
C ALA A 27 28.16 -32.07 5.60
N PRO A 28 27.50 -33.20 5.85
CA PRO A 28 27.67 -34.41 5.04
C PRO A 28 27.18 -34.20 3.61
N GLU A 29 27.88 -34.77 2.63
CA GLU A 29 27.70 -34.63 1.17
C GLU A 29 26.24 -34.70 0.66
N LYS A 30 25.32 -35.31 1.38
CA LYS A 30 23.91 -35.46 1.01
C LYS A 30 23.02 -34.28 1.48
N SER A 31 23.58 -33.30 2.19
CA SER A 31 22.81 -32.21 2.80
C SER A 31 22.82 -30.90 1.97
N PHE A 32 23.61 -30.84 0.90
CA PHE A 32 23.69 -29.68 0.06
C PHE A 32 22.79 -29.81 -1.18
N THR A 33 21.75 -29.02 -1.22
CA THR A 33 21.00 -28.75 -2.45
C THR A 33 21.47 -27.41 -3.00
N VAL A 34 22.10 -27.41 -4.17
CA VAL A 34 22.45 -26.16 -4.84
C VAL A 34 21.16 -25.53 -5.35
N GLN A 35 20.77 -24.42 -4.75
CA GLN A 35 19.55 -23.68 -5.13
C GLN A 35 19.82 -22.65 -6.20
N MET A 36 21.00 -22.05 -6.20
CA MET A 36 21.39 -21.02 -7.15
C MET A 36 22.89 -21.04 -7.42
N VAL A 37 23.26 -20.86 -8.68
CA VAL A 37 24.65 -20.71 -9.13
C VAL A 37 24.78 -19.35 -9.79
N GLY A 38 25.59 -18.46 -9.23
CA GLY A 38 25.94 -17.20 -9.85
C GLY A 38 27.14 -17.35 -10.78
N VAL A 39 27.00 -16.95 -12.04
CA VAL A 39 28.07 -16.97 -13.04
C VAL A 39 28.40 -15.54 -13.44
N LEU A 40 29.69 -15.17 -13.33
CA LEU A 40 30.19 -13.87 -13.77
C LEU A 40 30.95 -14.06 -15.08
N GLY A 41 30.55 -13.32 -16.11
CA GLY A 41 31.31 -13.24 -17.36
C GLY A 41 32.64 -12.48 -17.15
N GLN A 42 33.65 -12.83 -17.94
CA GLN A 42 34.90 -12.07 -17.97
C GLN A 42 34.66 -10.68 -18.57
N GLU A 43 35.49 -9.72 -18.22
CA GLU A 43 35.45 -8.36 -18.77
C GLU A 43 35.51 -8.39 -20.32
N GLY A 44 34.46 -7.81 -20.95
CA GLY A 44 34.34 -7.78 -22.43
C GLY A 44 33.60 -8.96 -23.05
N TYR A 45 33.14 -9.93 -22.28
CA TYR A 45 32.29 -11.02 -22.78
C TYR A 45 30.85 -10.54 -22.99
N ASP A 46 30.25 -10.92 -24.12
CA ASP A 46 28.85 -10.56 -24.41
C ASP A 46 27.90 -11.33 -23.47
N LYS A 47 26.99 -10.62 -22.83
CA LYS A 47 26.00 -11.20 -21.90
C LYS A 47 25.06 -12.20 -22.59
N GLU A 48 24.66 -11.93 -23.81
CA GLU A 48 23.77 -12.79 -24.58
C GLU A 48 24.48 -14.09 -24.98
N GLU A 49 25.74 -14.00 -25.40
CA GLU A 49 26.55 -15.16 -25.71
C GLU A 49 26.81 -16.05 -24.48
N LEU A 50 27.06 -15.42 -23.32
CA LEU A 50 27.21 -16.13 -22.06
C LEU A 50 25.91 -16.87 -21.69
N ARG A 51 24.76 -16.20 -21.83
CA ARG A 51 23.45 -16.79 -21.56
C ARG A 51 23.20 -18.00 -22.44
N HIS A 52 23.42 -17.87 -23.73
CA HIS A 52 23.21 -18.96 -24.71
C HIS A 52 24.09 -20.18 -24.39
N ASN A 53 25.37 -19.94 -24.07
CA ASN A 53 26.29 -21.01 -23.66
C ASN A 53 25.87 -21.69 -22.35
N LEU A 54 25.30 -20.94 -21.40
CA LEU A 54 24.78 -21.49 -20.16
C LEU A 54 23.50 -22.29 -20.39
N GLU A 55 22.58 -21.80 -21.22
CA GLU A 55 21.35 -22.51 -21.60
C GLU A 55 21.67 -23.84 -22.28
N ASP A 56 22.66 -23.85 -23.19
CA ASP A 56 23.13 -25.07 -23.84
C ASP A 56 23.78 -26.07 -22.86
N ALA A 57 24.53 -25.56 -21.89
CA ALA A 57 25.18 -26.38 -20.88
C ALA A 57 24.20 -27.07 -19.91
N VAL A 58 23.04 -26.43 -19.65
CA VAL A 58 22.03 -26.95 -18.71
C VAL A 58 20.78 -27.54 -19.38
N LYS A 59 20.75 -27.62 -20.72
CA LYS A 59 19.58 -28.08 -21.48
C LYS A 59 19.04 -29.47 -21.09
N ASP A 60 19.90 -30.32 -20.60
CA ASP A 60 19.53 -31.67 -20.12
C ASP A 60 18.97 -31.64 -18.67
N LEU A 61 19.03 -30.49 -18.00
CA LEU A 61 18.55 -30.27 -16.63
C LEU A 61 17.21 -29.54 -16.64
N VAL A 62 16.12 -30.28 -16.74
CA VAL A 62 14.74 -29.73 -16.89
C VAL A 62 14.33 -28.74 -15.80
N VAL A 63 14.98 -28.77 -14.64
CA VAL A 63 14.64 -27.97 -13.44
C VAL A 63 15.45 -26.69 -13.36
N VAL A 64 16.51 -26.54 -14.17
CA VAL A 64 17.42 -25.39 -14.12
C VAL A 64 16.97 -24.32 -15.11
N GLN A 65 16.83 -23.10 -14.61
CA GLN A 65 16.54 -21.92 -15.43
C GLN A 65 17.73 -20.97 -15.39
N VAL A 66 18.12 -20.48 -16.56
CA VAL A 66 19.16 -19.46 -16.70
C VAL A 66 18.48 -18.10 -16.75
N ASN A 67 18.66 -17.30 -15.71
CA ASN A 67 18.11 -15.95 -15.62
C ASN A 67 19.26 -14.92 -15.56
N SER A 68 19.09 -13.80 -16.23
CA SER A 68 19.95 -12.65 -16.00
C SER A 68 19.69 -12.05 -14.61
N GLY A 69 20.65 -11.28 -14.07
CA GLY A 69 20.43 -10.59 -12.80
C GLY A 69 19.23 -9.63 -12.86
N GLU A 70 18.97 -9.03 -14.02
CA GLU A 70 17.82 -8.15 -14.26
C GLU A 70 16.50 -8.93 -14.28
N GLU A 71 16.48 -10.11 -14.90
CA GLU A 71 15.30 -11.00 -14.90
C GLU A 71 14.99 -11.55 -13.50
N TYR A 72 16.03 -11.93 -12.76
CA TYR A 72 15.87 -12.38 -11.38
C TYR A 72 15.31 -11.27 -10.48
N ALA A 73 15.87 -10.07 -10.57
CA ALA A 73 15.33 -8.90 -9.86
C ALA A 73 13.90 -8.57 -10.32
N GLY A 74 13.61 -8.69 -11.61
CA GLY A 74 12.26 -8.48 -12.16
C GLY A 74 11.24 -9.50 -11.67
N GLN A 75 11.62 -10.76 -11.50
CA GLN A 75 10.74 -11.79 -10.91
C GLN A 75 10.41 -11.48 -9.44
N ALA A 76 11.43 -11.07 -8.66
CA ALA A 76 11.23 -10.64 -7.27
C ALA A 76 10.33 -9.40 -7.19
N ALA A 77 10.56 -8.40 -8.05
CA ALA A 77 9.72 -7.22 -8.17
C ALA A 77 8.28 -7.58 -8.56
N GLY A 78 8.09 -8.49 -9.51
CA GLY A 78 6.76 -8.94 -9.94
C GLY A 78 5.95 -9.60 -8.81
N PHE A 79 6.60 -10.35 -7.93
CA PHE A 79 5.95 -10.90 -6.74
C PHE A 79 5.50 -9.79 -5.77
N ILE A 80 6.35 -8.79 -5.55
CA ILE A 80 6.03 -7.61 -4.73
C ILE A 80 4.86 -6.84 -5.35
N ASP A 81 4.87 -6.60 -6.66
CA ASP A 81 3.79 -5.91 -7.37
C ASP A 81 2.46 -6.65 -7.26
N GLN A 82 2.49 -7.98 -7.31
CA GLN A 82 1.30 -8.80 -7.10
C GLN A 82 0.75 -8.67 -5.68
N MET A 83 1.62 -8.70 -4.66
CA MET A 83 1.21 -8.48 -3.27
C MET A 83 0.64 -7.06 -3.07
N LEU A 84 1.28 -6.05 -3.64
CA LEU A 84 0.80 -4.67 -3.59
C LEU A 84 -0.56 -4.52 -4.29
N SER A 85 -0.78 -5.19 -5.42
CA SER A 85 -2.06 -5.18 -6.12
C SER A 85 -3.20 -5.73 -5.25
N ILE A 86 -2.96 -6.80 -4.51
CA ILE A 86 -3.93 -7.35 -3.54
C ILE A 86 -4.21 -6.34 -2.42
N LEU A 87 -3.16 -5.73 -1.87
CA LEU A 87 -3.30 -4.70 -0.82
C LEU A 87 -4.10 -3.49 -1.32
N TYR A 88 -3.84 -3.02 -2.54
CA TYR A 88 -4.61 -1.92 -3.14
C TYR A 88 -6.08 -2.33 -3.38
N GLY A 89 -6.35 -3.57 -3.75
CA GLY A 89 -7.72 -4.09 -3.85
C GLY A 89 -8.46 -4.06 -2.51
N LEU A 90 -7.80 -4.49 -1.43
CA LEU A 90 -8.36 -4.42 -0.07
C LEU A 90 -8.56 -2.97 0.38
N LEU A 91 -7.60 -2.08 0.08
CA LEU A 91 -7.71 -0.66 0.38
C LEU A 91 -8.90 -0.02 -0.36
N ALA A 92 -9.09 -0.34 -1.63
CA ALA A 92 -10.23 0.14 -2.41
C ALA A 92 -11.56 -0.30 -1.78
N LEU A 93 -11.66 -1.56 -1.34
CA LEU A 93 -12.83 -2.06 -0.62
C LEU A 93 -13.07 -1.31 0.69
N ALA A 94 -12.00 -1.06 1.47
CA ALA A 94 -12.09 -0.28 2.71
C ALA A 94 -12.60 1.15 2.46
N VAL A 95 -12.16 1.80 1.37
CA VAL A 95 -12.65 3.12 0.96
C VAL A 95 -14.14 3.07 0.62
N ILE A 96 -14.59 2.04 -0.11
CA ILE A 96 -16.04 1.87 -0.42
C ILE A 96 -16.84 1.75 0.87
N ILE A 97 -16.40 0.93 1.82
CA ILE A 97 -17.06 0.77 3.11
C ILE A 97 -17.11 2.10 3.89
N ALA A 98 -16.00 2.86 3.87
CA ALA A 98 -15.94 4.17 4.51
C ALA A 98 -16.93 5.16 3.88
N VAL A 99 -17.05 5.19 2.56
CA VAL A 99 -18.03 6.03 1.84
C VAL A 99 -19.45 5.68 2.28
N LEU A 100 -19.79 4.39 2.32
CA LEU A 100 -21.10 3.91 2.77
C LEU A 100 -21.36 4.30 4.24
N GLY A 101 -20.35 4.24 5.10
CA GLY A 101 -20.41 4.68 6.49
C GLY A 101 -20.74 6.19 6.60
N ILE A 102 -20.04 7.03 5.84
CA ILE A 102 -20.30 8.47 5.79
C ILE A 102 -21.72 8.76 5.27
N VAL A 103 -22.15 8.11 4.18
CA VAL A 103 -23.50 8.26 3.62
C VAL A 103 -24.56 7.88 4.66
N ASN A 104 -24.37 6.79 5.37
CA ASN A 104 -25.30 6.35 6.40
C ASN A 104 -25.39 7.35 7.57
N THR A 105 -24.24 7.80 8.08
CA THR A 105 -24.19 8.78 9.18
C THR A 105 -24.82 10.11 8.80
N LEU A 106 -24.52 10.62 7.60
CA LEU A 106 -25.12 11.87 7.12
C LEU A 106 -26.63 11.72 6.89
N THR A 107 -27.07 10.58 6.37
CA THR A 107 -28.49 10.33 6.14
C THR A 107 -29.26 10.30 7.46
N LEU A 108 -28.72 9.64 8.49
CA LEU A 108 -29.30 9.62 9.82
C LEU A 108 -29.34 11.03 10.42
N GLY A 109 -28.24 11.76 10.38
CA GLY A 109 -28.16 13.15 10.86
C GLY A 109 -29.15 14.09 10.15
N VAL A 110 -29.39 13.90 8.85
CA VAL A 110 -30.43 14.65 8.12
C VAL A 110 -31.84 14.32 8.61
N ILE A 111 -32.12 13.04 8.92
CA ILE A 111 -33.43 12.62 9.44
C ILE A 111 -33.65 13.20 10.83
N GLU A 112 -32.67 13.09 11.73
CA GLU A 112 -32.74 13.60 13.11
C GLU A 112 -32.91 15.12 13.17
N ARG A 113 -32.28 15.87 12.24
CA ARG A 113 -32.34 17.35 12.16
C ARG A 113 -33.38 17.85 11.14
N ARG A 114 -34.37 17.00 10.75
CA ARG A 114 -35.34 17.36 9.71
C ARG A 114 -36.12 18.63 10.06
N GLN A 115 -36.53 18.78 11.33
CA GLN A 115 -37.27 19.96 11.79
C GLN A 115 -36.39 21.22 11.76
N GLU A 116 -35.12 21.14 12.18
CA GLU A 116 -34.17 22.27 12.12
C GLU A 116 -33.96 22.73 10.66
N ILE A 117 -33.75 21.77 9.75
CA ILE A 117 -33.60 22.06 8.32
C ILE A 117 -34.87 22.67 7.74
N GLY A 118 -36.05 22.22 8.16
CA GLY A 118 -37.33 22.78 7.79
C GLY A 118 -37.52 24.23 8.25
N MET A 119 -37.18 24.53 9.52
CA MET A 119 -37.20 25.87 10.08
C MET A 119 -36.24 26.81 9.35
N LEU A 120 -35.00 26.38 9.10
CA LEU A 120 -34.03 27.17 8.35
C LEU A 120 -34.56 27.52 6.95
N ARG A 121 -35.25 26.58 6.30
CA ARG A 121 -35.87 26.86 5.00
C ARG A 121 -37.05 27.79 5.09
N ALA A 122 -37.87 27.72 6.15
CA ALA A 122 -39.01 28.65 6.38
C ALA A 122 -38.53 30.09 6.57
N VAL A 123 -37.34 30.29 7.19
CA VAL A 123 -36.72 31.62 7.38
C VAL A 123 -35.96 32.10 6.11
N GLY A 124 -35.95 31.28 5.01
CA GLY A 124 -35.43 31.74 3.73
C GLY A 124 -34.09 31.10 3.32
N THR A 125 -33.55 30.12 4.04
CA THR A 125 -32.33 29.44 3.63
C THR A 125 -32.50 28.73 2.29
N GLN A 126 -31.59 28.98 1.36
CA GLN A 126 -31.63 28.39 0.01
C GLN A 126 -31.22 26.90 0.03
N ARG A 127 -31.78 26.13 -0.89
CA ARG A 127 -31.41 24.71 -1.08
C ARG A 127 -29.89 24.50 -1.29
N ARG A 128 -29.23 25.44 -1.96
CA ARG A 128 -27.79 25.41 -2.19
C ARG A 128 -27.00 25.51 -0.89
N GLN A 129 -27.46 26.37 0.02
CA GLN A 129 -26.79 26.57 1.33
C GLN A 129 -26.88 25.28 2.20
N ILE A 130 -28.05 24.62 2.22
CA ILE A 130 -28.21 23.34 2.91
C ILE A 130 -27.33 22.26 2.32
N ARG A 131 -27.22 22.17 0.98
CA ARG A 131 -26.29 21.23 0.34
C ARG A 131 -24.85 21.51 0.73
N THR A 132 -24.42 22.76 0.68
CA THR A 132 -23.07 23.15 1.05
C THR A 132 -22.77 22.82 2.51
N MET A 133 -23.73 23.06 3.43
CA MET A 133 -23.59 22.74 4.85
C MET A 133 -23.32 21.24 5.06
N ILE A 134 -24.15 20.37 4.47
CA ILE A 134 -24.01 18.91 4.60
C ILE A 134 -22.72 18.41 3.90
N THR A 135 -22.35 19.01 2.75
CA THR A 135 -21.12 18.67 2.07
C THR A 135 -19.89 19.03 2.90
N LEU A 136 -19.90 20.20 3.55
CA LEU A 136 -18.82 20.60 4.45
C LEU A 136 -18.72 19.68 5.67
N GLU A 137 -19.85 19.27 6.25
CA GLU A 137 -19.88 18.31 7.35
C GLU A 137 -19.25 16.98 6.93
N SER A 138 -19.58 16.47 5.74
CA SER A 138 -18.98 15.26 5.18
C SER A 138 -17.47 15.40 4.97
N VAL A 139 -17.02 16.52 4.42
CA VAL A 139 -15.58 16.78 4.20
C VAL A 139 -14.85 16.85 5.53
N GLN A 140 -15.44 17.45 6.56
CA GLN A 140 -14.84 17.50 7.90
C GLN A 140 -14.68 16.09 8.49
N ILE A 141 -15.69 15.23 8.38
CA ILE A 141 -15.63 13.82 8.84
C ILE A 141 -14.53 13.09 8.09
N ALA A 142 -14.47 13.24 6.77
CA ALA A 142 -13.48 12.56 5.94
C ALA A 142 -12.04 13.03 6.25
N LEU A 143 -11.83 14.34 6.41
CA LEU A 143 -10.53 14.91 6.75
C LEU A 143 -10.09 14.51 8.16
N PHE A 144 -11.00 14.54 9.13
CA PHE A 144 -10.68 14.08 10.47
C PHE A 144 -10.24 12.61 10.48
N GLY A 145 -10.99 11.74 9.79
CA GLY A 145 -10.62 10.34 9.63
C GLY A 145 -9.26 10.15 8.94
N ALA A 146 -8.98 10.94 7.89
CA ALA A 146 -7.71 10.91 7.19
C ALA A 146 -6.53 11.35 8.08
N VAL A 147 -6.68 12.43 8.83
CA VAL A 147 -5.64 12.90 9.77
C VAL A 147 -5.36 11.85 10.84
N MET A 148 -6.40 11.28 11.43
CA MET A 148 -6.26 10.21 12.43
C MET A 148 -5.60 8.97 11.83
N GLY A 149 -5.99 8.57 10.62
CA GLY A 149 -5.38 7.46 9.89
C GLY A 149 -3.90 7.69 9.59
N ILE A 150 -3.52 8.90 9.17
CA ILE A 150 -2.13 9.28 8.93
C ILE A 150 -1.32 9.24 10.23
N LEU A 151 -1.82 9.78 11.33
CA LEU A 151 -1.13 9.76 12.62
C LEU A 151 -0.86 8.32 13.10
N ILE A 152 -1.88 7.47 13.04
CA ILE A 152 -1.77 6.06 13.41
C ILE A 152 -0.82 5.33 12.46
N GLY A 153 -0.97 5.55 11.14
CA GLY A 153 -0.13 4.92 10.12
C GLY A 153 1.34 5.30 10.25
N LEU A 154 1.65 6.58 10.50
CA LEU A 154 3.01 7.04 10.75
C LEU A 154 3.59 6.45 12.04
N GLY A 155 2.78 6.37 13.09
CA GLY A 155 3.20 5.77 14.36
C GLY A 155 3.54 4.28 14.22
N LEU A 156 2.69 3.52 13.55
CA LEU A 156 2.92 2.10 13.28
C LEU A 156 4.12 1.90 12.33
N GLY A 157 4.20 2.70 11.25
CA GLY A 157 5.31 2.65 10.31
C GLY A 157 6.65 2.95 10.98
N TRP A 158 6.71 3.98 11.82
CA TRP A 158 7.91 4.29 12.60
C TRP A 158 8.31 3.13 13.52
N SER A 159 7.34 2.54 14.23
CA SER A 159 7.59 1.40 15.12
C SER A 159 8.11 0.19 14.36
N PHE A 160 7.55 -0.07 13.17
CA PHE A 160 7.96 -1.18 12.30
C PHE A 160 9.41 -1.00 11.82
N ILE A 161 9.77 0.19 11.35
CA ILE A 161 11.14 0.52 10.90
C ILE A 161 12.14 0.37 12.06
N LYS A 162 11.77 0.80 13.26
CA LYS A 162 12.64 0.68 14.43
C LYS A 162 12.91 -0.78 14.82
N ILE A 163 11.96 -1.66 14.62
CA ILE A 163 12.12 -3.11 14.89
C ILE A 163 12.98 -3.78 13.81
N LEU A 164 12.81 -3.38 12.54
CA LEU A 164 13.56 -3.94 11.40
C LEU A 164 14.86 -3.20 11.10
N GLY A 165 15.17 -2.10 11.79
CA GLY A 165 16.38 -1.30 11.57
C GLY A 165 17.68 -2.07 11.75
N ASP A 166 17.69 -3.09 12.62
CA ASP A 166 18.82 -4.00 12.81
C ASP A 166 19.07 -4.91 11.58
N GLU A 167 18.11 -5.00 10.65
CA GLU A 167 18.20 -5.79 9.41
C GLU A 167 18.55 -4.95 8.17
N GLY A 168 18.98 -3.69 8.33
CA GLY A 168 19.52 -2.86 7.24
C GLY A 168 18.54 -1.85 6.65
N LEU A 169 17.36 -1.65 7.24
CA LEU A 169 16.41 -0.62 6.84
C LEU A 169 16.71 0.72 7.54
N ASP A 170 17.87 1.30 7.27
CA ASP A 170 18.42 2.46 8.00
C ASP A 170 17.75 3.81 7.68
N SER A 171 16.88 3.91 6.68
CA SER A 171 16.29 5.21 6.30
C SER A 171 14.83 5.11 5.87
N ALA A 172 13.93 5.55 6.73
CA ALA A 172 12.55 5.85 6.35
C ALA A 172 12.44 7.28 5.84
N GLN A 173 12.11 7.46 4.60
CA GLN A 173 11.69 8.76 4.08
C GLN A 173 10.17 8.83 4.05
N ILE A 174 9.60 9.81 4.76
CA ILE A 174 8.16 10.05 4.72
C ILE A 174 7.82 10.72 3.39
N PRO A 175 7.01 10.10 2.51
CA PRO A 175 6.63 10.69 1.24
C PRO A 175 5.55 11.77 1.44
N TRP A 176 5.94 12.97 1.84
CA TRP A 176 5.00 14.08 2.12
C TRP A 176 4.05 14.41 0.97
N ALA A 177 4.51 14.22 -0.27
CA ALA A 177 3.65 14.40 -1.44
C ALA A 177 2.48 13.41 -1.43
N MET A 178 2.73 12.15 -1.03
CA MET A 178 1.70 11.11 -0.96
C MET A 178 0.71 11.37 0.18
N VAL A 179 1.21 11.87 1.32
CA VAL A 179 0.37 12.30 2.45
C VAL A 179 -0.58 13.42 2.02
N LEU A 180 -0.08 14.42 1.27
CA LEU A 180 -0.92 15.49 0.74
C LEU A 180 -1.97 14.98 -0.26
N ILE A 181 -1.58 14.08 -1.17
CA ILE A 181 -2.50 13.44 -2.12
C ILE A 181 -3.60 12.69 -1.37
N MET A 182 -3.27 11.97 -0.30
CA MET A 182 -4.25 11.27 0.52
C MET A 182 -5.23 12.22 1.21
N LEU A 183 -4.77 13.36 1.74
CA LEU A 183 -5.64 14.38 2.34
C LEU A 183 -6.59 15.00 1.32
N VAL A 184 -6.08 15.36 0.15
CA VAL A 184 -6.93 15.88 -0.95
C VAL A 184 -7.91 14.81 -1.42
N GLY A 185 -7.45 13.57 -1.58
CA GLY A 185 -8.29 12.42 -1.94
C GLY A 185 -9.41 12.17 -0.93
N SER A 186 -9.13 12.26 0.37
CA SER A 186 -10.15 12.09 1.42
C SER A 186 -11.20 13.19 1.37
N ALA A 187 -10.82 14.43 1.10
CA ALA A 187 -11.78 15.52 0.91
C ALA A 187 -12.69 15.27 -0.30
N LEU A 188 -12.14 14.78 -1.42
CA LEU A 188 -12.93 14.41 -2.61
C LEU A 188 -13.90 13.26 -2.30
N VAL A 189 -13.44 12.25 -1.58
CA VAL A 189 -14.30 11.15 -1.11
C VAL A 189 -15.44 11.68 -0.23
N GLY A 190 -15.16 12.61 0.68
CA GLY A 190 -16.17 13.28 1.51
C GLY A 190 -17.22 14.00 0.66
N ILE A 191 -16.80 14.75 -0.38
CA ILE A 191 -17.72 15.41 -1.30
C ILE A 191 -18.59 14.39 -2.02
N ILE A 192 -18.03 13.31 -2.55
CA ILE A 192 -18.77 12.26 -3.26
C ILE A 192 -19.80 11.60 -2.32
N ALA A 193 -19.41 11.27 -1.10
CA ALA A 193 -20.29 10.67 -0.11
C ALA A 193 -21.48 11.57 0.25
N ALA A 194 -21.28 12.89 0.25
CA ALA A 194 -22.34 13.87 0.57
C ALA A 194 -23.37 14.08 -0.55
N VAL A 195 -23.07 13.71 -1.81
CA VAL A 195 -23.92 14.05 -2.97
C VAL A 195 -25.36 13.61 -2.76
N TRP A 196 -25.57 12.35 -2.37
CA TRP A 196 -26.92 11.80 -2.22
C TRP A 196 -27.65 12.34 -0.96
N PRO A 197 -27.07 12.31 0.26
CA PRO A 197 -27.70 12.85 1.46
C PRO A 197 -28.01 14.34 1.35
N SER A 198 -27.09 15.15 0.84
CA SER A 198 -27.29 16.60 0.68
C SER A 198 -28.43 16.94 -0.29
N HIS A 199 -28.55 16.16 -1.37
CA HIS A 199 -29.62 16.34 -2.32
C HIS A 199 -30.99 16.03 -1.72
N ARG A 200 -31.07 14.95 -0.92
CA ARG A 200 -32.29 14.54 -0.22
C ARG A 200 -32.71 15.56 0.83
N ALA A 201 -31.77 16.02 1.66
CA ALA A 201 -32.04 17.06 2.66
C ALA A 201 -32.55 18.37 2.05
N ALA A 202 -31.94 18.81 0.96
CA ALA A 202 -32.35 20.05 0.29
C ALA A 202 -33.74 19.99 -0.35
N LYS A 203 -34.32 18.82 -0.55
CA LYS A 203 -35.69 18.63 -1.10
C LYS A 203 -36.77 18.56 -0.03
N THR A 204 -36.44 18.49 1.26
CA THR A 204 -37.43 18.40 2.34
C THR A 204 -38.40 19.60 2.31
N PRO A 205 -39.72 19.42 2.21
CA PRO A 205 -40.68 20.47 2.20
C PRO A 205 -40.74 21.18 3.58
N PRO A 206 -40.76 22.53 3.66
CA PRO A 206 -40.79 23.23 4.95
C PRO A 206 -42.04 22.94 5.79
N LEU A 207 -43.19 22.77 5.14
CA LEU A 207 -44.50 22.55 5.82
C LEU A 207 -44.60 21.17 6.44
N GLU A 208 -44.07 20.11 5.80
CA GLU A 208 -44.10 18.77 6.33
C GLU A 208 -43.06 18.57 7.47
N ALA A 209 -41.99 19.35 7.51
CA ALA A 209 -40.98 19.26 8.55
C ALA A 209 -41.41 19.91 9.88
N ILE A 210 -42.49 20.71 9.89
CA ILE A 210 -42.97 21.41 11.10
C ILE A 210 -44.27 20.75 11.60
N ALA A 211 -44.95 19.94 10.78
CA ALA A 211 -46.23 19.33 11.10
C ALA A 211 -46.17 18.00 11.91
N ASP A 212 -44.97 17.41 12.04
CA ASP A 212 -44.67 16.25 12.89
C ASP A 212 -43.91 16.73 14.16
#